data_a35e18e012709a0fed8a7a6cd4f4fc16
#
_entry.id   a35e18e012709a0fed8a7a6cd4f4fc16
#
_cell.length_a   1.000
_cell.length_b   1.000
_cell.length_c   1.000
_cell.angle_alpha   90.00
_cell.angle_beta   90.00
_cell.angle_gamma   90.00
#
_symmetry.space_group_name_H-M   'P 1'
#
loop_
_entity.id
_entity.type
_entity.pdbx_description
1 polymer ?
#
loop_
_entity_poly.entity_id
_entity_poly.type
_entity_poly.pdbx_seq_one_letter_code
_entity_poly.pdbx_strand_id
1 'polypeptide(L)'
;ERRPEDARAKLVAESNVLREVKRWPEAHAVLVGANQRFPSDTDLLYEQAMMAEKLARTDEMERVLRQVIELKPDHHHAYNALGYSLAERNVRLPEARELIRKALEMAPGDPFITDSMGWVEFRLGNHSAALAHLQRAYASRPDTEIAAHLGEVLWAMGQREEARRIWREGRSRDADNEVLRETLTRLQVR
;
A
#
# COMPACT_ATOMS: atom_id res chain seq x y z
N GLU A 1 5.27 -8.38 -37.79
CA GLU A 1 5.62 -7.78 -36.49
C GLU A 1 4.34 -7.44 -35.74
N ARG A 2 4.24 -7.95 -34.52
CA ARG A 2 3.09 -7.68 -33.64
C ARG A 2 3.14 -6.18 -33.26
N ARG A 3 1.96 -5.54 -33.25
CA ARG A 3 1.83 -4.14 -32.86
C ARG A 3 2.44 -3.90 -31.47
N PRO A 4 3.00 -2.71 -31.17
CA PRO A 4 3.52 -2.39 -29.84
C PRO A 4 2.50 -2.64 -28.71
N GLU A 5 1.23 -2.37 -28.98
CA GLU A 5 0.11 -2.61 -28.07
C GLU A 5 -0.05 -4.09 -27.70
N ASP A 6 0.12 -4.99 -28.67
CA ASP A 6 0.06 -6.45 -28.43
C ASP A 6 1.24 -6.90 -27.55
N ALA A 7 2.41 -6.31 -27.78
CA ALA A 7 3.59 -6.60 -26.99
C ALA A 7 3.44 -6.12 -25.53
N ARG A 8 2.90 -4.92 -25.33
CA ARG A 8 2.58 -4.39 -24.02
C ARG A 8 1.56 -5.27 -23.29
N ALA A 9 0.46 -5.60 -23.95
CA ALA A 9 -0.59 -6.45 -23.38
C ALA A 9 -0.06 -7.82 -22.95
N LYS A 10 0.83 -8.42 -23.73
CA LYS A 10 1.48 -9.69 -23.40
C LYS A 10 2.33 -9.57 -22.13
N LEU A 11 3.13 -8.52 -22.01
CA LEU A 11 3.99 -8.29 -20.84
C LEU A 11 3.15 -8.05 -19.56
N VAL A 12 2.05 -7.29 -19.68
CA VAL A 12 1.11 -7.09 -18.58
C VAL A 12 0.49 -8.40 -18.14
N ALA A 13 0.02 -9.22 -19.09
CA ALA A 13 -0.57 -10.53 -18.79
C ALA A 13 0.43 -11.46 -18.10
N GLU A 14 1.66 -11.52 -18.60
CA GLU A 14 2.73 -12.33 -18.02
C GLU A 14 3.04 -11.91 -16.58
N SER A 15 3.19 -10.61 -16.33
CA SER A 15 3.46 -10.09 -14.98
C SER A 15 2.30 -10.38 -14.03
N ASN A 16 1.05 -10.27 -14.49
CA ASN A 16 -0.12 -10.57 -13.68
C ASN A 16 -0.17 -12.04 -13.24
N VAL A 17 0.07 -12.97 -14.17
CA VAL A 17 0.13 -14.40 -13.84
C VAL A 17 1.20 -14.68 -12.78
N LEU A 18 2.40 -14.11 -12.94
CA LEU A 18 3.50 -14.29 -11.99
C LEU A 18 3.16 -13.71 -10.60
N ARG A 19 2.45 -12.59 -10.57
CA ARG A 19 1.96 -11.97 -9.32
C ARG A 19 0.92 -12.84 -8.61
N GLU A 20 -0.01 -13.41 -9.34
CA GLU A 20 -1.05 -14.29 -8.78
C GLU A 20 -0.45 -15.51 -8.07
N VAL A 21 0.62 -16.04 -8.61
CA VAL A 21 1.35 -17.17 -8.00
C VAL A 21 2.49 -16.73 -7.08
N LYS A 22 2.55 -15.44 -6.74
CA LYS A 22 3.54 -14.82 -5.83
C LYS A 22 5.01 -15.02 -6.26
N ARG A 23 5.27 -15.16 -7.55
CA ARG A 23 6.63 -15.21 -8.12
C ARG A 23 7.15 -13.79 -8.34
N TRP A 24 7.41 -13.11 -7.22
CA TRP A 24 7.76 -11.68 -7.21
C TRP A 24 9.03 -11.35 -7.99
N PRO A 25 10.15 -12.10 -7.87
CA PRO A 25 11.36 -11.81 -8.63
C PRO A 25 11.15 -11.87 -10.12
N GLU A 26 10.43 -12.87 -10.62
CA GLU A 26 10.16 -13.02 -12.05
C GLU A 26 9.19 -11.95 -12.56
N ALA A 27 8.14 -11.63 -11.78
CA ALA A 27 7.23 -10.53 -12.13
C ALA A 27 7.99 -9.19 -12.21
N HIS A 28 8.89 -8.92 -11.27
CA HIS A 28 9.74 -7.75 -11.28
C HIS A 28 10.61 -7.70 -12.53
N ALA A 29 11.27 -8.80 -12.88
CA ALA A 29 12.13 -8.88 -14.07
C ALA A 29 11.37 -8.60 -15.37
N VAL A 30 10.14 -9.13 -15.50
CA VAL A 30 9.26 -8.85 -16.65
C VAL A 30 8.95 -7.37 -16.74
N LEU A 31 8.62 -6.72 -15.61
CA LEU A 31 8.28 -5.30 -15.59
C LEU A 31 9.48 -4.38 -15.83
N VAL A 32 10.66 -4.74 -15.34
CA VAL A 32 11.90 -4.01 -15.66
C VAL A 32 12.16 -4.04 -17.16
N GLY A 33 12.05 -5.21 -17.80
CA GLY A 33 12.19 -5.35 -19.24
C GLY A 33 11.12 -4.59 -20.02
N ALA A 34 9.87 -4.61 -19.53
CA ALA A 34 8.78 -3.86 -20.13
C ALA A 34 9.03 -2.34 -20.08
N ASN A 35 9.53 -1.83 -18.98
CA ASN A 35 9.84 -0.40 -18.82
C ASN A 35 11.05 0.05 -19.66
N GLN A 36 11.96 -0.83 -20.00
CA GLN A 36 13.01 -0.53 -20.98
C GLN A 36 12.41 -0.31 -22.38
N ARG A 37 11.37 -1.06 -22.72
CA ARG A 37 10.68 -0.95 -24.00
C ARG A 37 9.66 0.20 -24.06
N PHE A 38 9.02 0.49 -22.92
CA PHE A 38 7.99 1.51 -22.77
C PHE A 38 8.33 2.46 -21.61
N PRO A 39 9.38 3.29 -21.73
CA PRO A 39 10.00 3.97 -20.57
C PRO A 39 9.14 5.03 -19.88
N SER A 40 8.09 5.50 -20.54
CA SER A 40 7.17 6.51 -19.98
C SER A 40 5.77 5.96 -19.66
N ASP A 41 5.62 4.64 -19.61
CA ASP A 41 4.37 4.00 -19.27
C ASP A 41 4.21 3.98 -17.75
N THR A 42 3.36 4.87 -17.23
CA THR A 42 3.18 5.04 -15.79
C THR A 42 2.54 3.85 -15.10
N ASP A 43 1.71 3.07 -15.79
CA ASP A 43 1.13 1.85 -15.24
C ASP A 43 2.19 0.77 -15.03
N LEU A 44 3.06 0.57 -16.03
CA LEU A 44 4.16 -0.40 -15.93
C LEU A 44 5.18 0.02 -14.88
N LEU A 45 5.50 1.31 -14.79
CA LEU A 45 6.38 1.84 -13.75
C LEU A 45 5.80 1.63 -12.34
N TYR A 46 4.52 1.95 -12.17
CA TYR A 46 3.84 1.72 -10.90
C TYR A 46 3.86 0.24 -10.49
N GLU A 47 3.58 -0.67 -11.41
CA GLU A 47 3.63 -2.10 -11.12
C GLU A 47 5.04 -2.58 -10.77
N GLN A 48 6.08 -2.04 -11.43
CA GLN A 48 7.47 -2.32 -11.05
C GLN A 48 7.76 -1.87 -9.62
N ALA A 49 7.29 -0.69 -9.23
CA ALA A 49 7.44 -0.19 -7.86
C ALA A 49 6.76 -1.12 -6.84
N MET A 50 5.58 -1.65 -7.15
CA MET A 50 4.89 -2.61 -6.29
C MET A 50 5.65 -3.93 -6.15
N MET A 51 6.32 -4.39 -7.22
CA MET A 51 7.16 -5.58 -7.14
C MET A 51 8.46 -5.30 -6.36
N ALA A 52 9.03 -4.11 -6.51
CA ALA A 52 10.18 -3.67 -5.70
C ALA A 52 9.84 -3.66 -4.20
N GLU A 53 8.63 -3.23 -3.83
CA GLU A 53 8.12 -3.34 -2.46
C GLU A 53 8.13 -4.79 -1.97
N LYS A 54 7.56 -5.70 -2.74
CA LYS A 54 7.51 -7.14 -2.39
C LYS A 54 8.89 -7.77 -2.21
N LEU A 55 9.90 -7.21 -2.87
CA LEU A 55 11.30 -7.65 -2.79
C LEU A 55 12.11 -6.86 -1.75
N ALA A 56 11.48 -6.01 -0.95
CA ALA A 56 12.13 -5.12 0.01
C ALA A 56 13.18 -4.18 -0.62
N ARG A 57 13.02 -3.84 -1.88
CA ARG A 57 13.86 -2.88 -2.61
C ARG A 57 13.30 -1.48 -2.48
N THR A 58 13.37 -0.92 -1.29
CA THR A 58 12.71 0.35 -0.94
C THR A 58 13.25 1.55 -1.71
N ASP A 59 14.54 1.59 -2.00
CA ASP A 59 15.15 2.68 -2.77
C ASP A 59 14.69 2.68 -4.23
N GLU A 60 14.57 1.51 -4.83
CA GLU A 60 14.01 1.36 -6.18
C GLU A 60 12.54 1.75 -6.21
N MET A 61 11.76 1.27 -5.25
CA MET A 61 10.34 1.63 -5.11
C MET A 61 10.17 3.15 -5.05
N GLU A 62 10.88 3.82 -4.18
CA GLU A 62 10.80 5.27 -4.01
C GLU A 62 11.18 6.00 -5.31
N ARG A 63 12.29 5.64 -5.92
CA ARG A 63 12.77 6.24 -7.17
C ARG A 63 11.75 6.11 -8.29
N VAL A 64 11.20 4.91 -8.47
CA VAL A 64 10.24 4.62 -9.54
C VAL A 64 8.90 5.34 -9.29
N LEU A 65 8.42 5.36 -8.04
CA LEU A 65 7.19 6.10 -7.69
C LEU A 65 7.34 7.60 -7.91
N ARG A 66 8.49 8.20 -7.60
CA ARG A 66 8.75 9.61 -7.90
C ARG A 66 8.73 9.88 -9.41
N GLN A 67 9.27 8.97 -10.21
CA GLN A 67 9.21 9.05 -11.66
C GLN A 67 7.73 9.00 -12.17
N VAL A 68 6.91 8.13 -11.60
CA VAL A 68 5.47 8.08 -11.92
C VAL A 68 4.80 9.42 -11.63
N ILE A 69 5.09 10.01 -10.47
CA ILE A 69 4.51 11.31 -10.06
C ILE A 69 4.93 12.42 -11.00
N GLU A 70 6.20 12.44 -11.45
CA GLU A 70 6.67 13.42 -12.44
C GLU A 70 5.96 13.28 -13.79
N LEU A 71 5.80 12.06 -14.27
CA LEU A 71 5.15 11.77 -15.56
C LEU A 71 3.63 11.97 -15.51
N LYS A 72 3.01 11.68 -14.38
CA LYS A 72 1.57 11.75 -14.18
C LYS A 72 1.25 12.34 -12.79
N PRO A 73 1.21 13.68 -12.65
CA PRO A 73 1.00 14.34 -11.36
C PRO A 73 -0.35 14.09 -10.69
N ASP A 74 -1.31 13.50 -11.40
CA ASP A 74 -2.62 13.09 -10.88
C ASP A 74 -2.72 11.59 -10.58
N HIS A 75 -1.61 10.87 -10.55
CA HIS A 75 -1.56 9.44 -10.22
C HIS A 75 -1.65 9.25 -8.70
N HIS A 76 -2.87 9.29 -8.16
CA HIS A 76 -3.10 9.24 -6.70
C HIS A 76 -2.57 7.96 -6.04
N HIS A 77 -2.59 6.82 -6.72
CA HIS A 77 -2.03 5.59 -6.17
C HIS A 77 -0.52 5.67 -5.93
N ALA A 78 0.23 6.38 -6.77
CA ALA A 78 1.66 6.57 -6.59
C ALA A 78 1.98 7.44 -5.36
N TYR A 79 1.23 8.53 -5.16
CA TYR A 79 1.34 9.35 -3.95
C TYR A 79 1.03 8.55 -2.70
N ASN A 80 -0.05 7.78 -2.72
CA ASN A 80 -0.44 6.94 -1.60
C ASN A 80 0.59 5.87 -1.28
N ALA A 81 1.07 5.14 -2.29
CA ALA A 81 2.06 4.08 -2.11
C ALA A 81 3.38 4.61 -1.55
N LEU A 82 3.86 5.74 -2.05
CA LEU A 82 5.08 6.37 -1.55
C LEU A 82 4.89 6.85 -0.11
N GLY A 83 3.82 7.56 0.16
CA GLY A 83 3.51 8.07 1.50
C GLY A 83 3.33 6.94 2.52
N TYR A 84 2.60 5.90 2.17
CA TYR A 84 2.44 4.73 3.03
C TYR A 84 3.78 4.02 3.32
N SER A 85 4.62 3.83 2.31
CA SER A 85 5.95 3.23 2.49
C SER A 85 6.83 4.02 3.47
N LEU A 86 6.81 5.35 3.37
CA LEU A 86 7.55 6.21 4.32
C LEU A 86 6.97 6.08 5.73
N ALA A 87 5.65 6.09 5.87
CA ALA A 87 4.97 5.95 7.16
C ALA A 87 5.26 4.57 7.80
N GLU A 88 5.19 3.51 7.02
CA GLU A 88 5.45 2.15 7.50
C GLU A 88 6.88 2.00 8.03
N ARG A 89 7.84 2.59 7.35
CA ARG A 89 9.25 2.61 7.78
C ARG A 89 9.54 3.64 8.88
N ASN A 90 8.56 4.41 9.28
CA ASN A 90 8.69 5.48 10.28
C ASN A 90 9.76 6.53 9.92
N VAL A 91 9.85 6.89 8.64
CA VAL A 91 10.81 7.88 8.11
C VAL A 91 10.09 8.99 7.39
N ARG A 92 10.62 10.20 7.49
CA ARG A 92 10.12 11.39 6.79
C ARG A 92 8.58 11.53 6.89
N LEU A 93 8.06 11.38 8.09
CA LEU A 93 6.62 11.36 8.35
C LEU A 93 5.87 12.63 7.88
N PRO A 94 6.42 13.85 8.00
CA PRO A 94 5.77 15.03 7.43
C PRO A 94 5.61 14.95 5.90
N GLU A 95 6.61 14.44 5.18
CA GLU A 95 6.52 14.19 3.73
C GLU A 95 5.48 13.11 3.43
N ALA A 96 5.50 12.01 4.19
CA ALA A 96 4.53 10.93 4.05
C ALA A 96 3.08 11.44 4.18
N ARG A 97 2.82 12.25 5.19
CA ARG A 97 1.51 12.87 5.41
C ARG A 97 1.08 13.74 4.24
N GLU A 98 1.98 14.55 3.71
CA GLU A 98 1.70 15.45 2.58
C GLU A 98 1.38 14.64 1.30
N LEU A 99 2.15 13.59 1.03
CA LEU A 99 1.90 12.69 -0.12
C LEU A 99 0.52 12.02 -0.03
N ILE A 100 0.18 11.48 1.14
CA ILE A 100 -1.12 10.84 1.36
C ILE A 100 -2.25 11.88 1.30
N ARG A 101 -2.03 13.08 1.82
CA ARG A 101 -2.99 14.18 1.72
C ARG A 101 -3.33 14.50 0.27
N LYS A 102 -2.33 14.60 -0.59
CA LYS A 102 -2.52 14.80 -2.04
C LYS A 102 -3.31 13.67 -2.67
N ALA A 103 -2.98 12.43 -2.33
CA ALA A 103 -3.73 11.28 -2.82
C ALA A 103 -5.21 11.33 -2.39
N LEU A 104 -5.46 11.69 -1.15
CA LEU A 104 -6.81 11.77 -0.59
C LEU A 104 -7.63 12.91 -1.23
N GLU A 105 -7.00 14.04 -1.57
CA GLU A 105 -7.66 15.12 -2.33
C GLU A 105 -8.10 14.66 -3.73
N MET A 106 -7.31 13.82 -4.38
CA MET A 106 -7.63 13.27 -5.71
C MET A 106 -8.71 12.17 -5.66
N ALA A 107 -8.75 11.40 -4.58
CA ALA A 107 -9.67 10.28 -4.39
C ALA A 107 -10.23 10.26 -2.94
N PRO A 108 -11.09 11.23 -2.56
CA PRO A 108 -11.50 11.43 -1.16
C PRO A 108 -12.34 10.29 -0.58
N GLY A 109 -12.96 9.48 -1.42
CA GLY A 109 -13.76 8.33 -1.00
C GLY A 109 -13.01 7.00 -0.95
N ASP A 110 -11.72 6.98 -1.27
CA ASP A 110 -10.95 5.74 -1.30
C ASP A 110 -10.62 5.27 0.14
N PRO A 111 -11.12 4.10 0.55
CA PRO A 111 -10.89 3.61 1.91
C PRO A 111 -9.44 3.25 2.19
N PHE A 112 -8.66 2.82 1.18
CA PHE A 112 -7.25 2.48 1.36
C PHE A 112 -6.38 3.71 1.54
N ILE A 113 -6.69 4.82 0.87
CA ILE A 113 -6.00 6.09 1.08
C ILE A 113 -6.38 6.68 2.44
N THR A 114 -7.63 6.55 2.85
CA THR A 114 -8.09 6.95 4.18
C THR A 114 -7.40 6.13 5.28
N ASP A 115 -7.22 4.84 5.07
CA ASP A 115 -6.41 3.97 5.93
C ASP A 115 -4.96 4.46 6.04
N SER A 116 -4.33 4.78 4.91
CA SER A 116 -2.97 5.32 4.90
C SER A 116 -2.85 6.64 5.66
N MET A 117 -3.86 7.52 5.56
CA MET A 117 -3.91 8.75 6.35
C MET A 117 -3.99 8.45 7.85
N GLY A 118 -4.84 7.53 8.25
CA GLY A 118 -4.91 7.06 9.63
C GLY A 118 -3.58 6.50 10.12
N TRP A 119 -2.91 5.72 9.29
CA TRP A 119 -1.63 5.12 9.63
C TRP A 119 -0.51 6.14 9.84
N VAL A 120 -0.40 7.13 8.94
CA VAL A 120 0.61 8.21 9.12
C VAL A 120 0.32 9.08 10.33
N GLU A 121 -0.94 9.37 10.63
CA GLU A 121 -1.31 10.08 11.85
C GLU A 121 -0.92 9.29 13.10
N PHE A 122 -1.11 7.97 13.09
CA PHE A 122 -0.67 7.10 14.17
C PHE A 122 0.84 7.14 14.36
N ARG A 123 1.61 7.05 13.28
CA ARG A 123 3.07 7.16 13.32
C ARG A 123 3.55 8.52 13.84
N LEU A 124 2.81 9.58 13.59
CA LEU A 124 3.06 10.93 14.12
C LEU A 124 2.64 11.09 15.59
N GLY A 125 2.01 10.09 16.20
CA GLY A 125 1.51 10.16 17.57
C GLY A 125 0.11 10.76 17.72
N ASN A 126 -0.57 11.08 16.64
CA ASN A 126 -1.92 11.65 16.62
C ASN A 126 -2.98 10.55 16.68
N HIS A 127 -3.08 9.87 17.81
CA HIS A 127 -3.92 8.66 17.98
C HIS A 127 -5.40 8.92 17.72
N SER A 128 -5.95 10.03 18.21
CA SER A 128 -7.36 10.35 18.01
C SER A 128 -7.72 10.59 16.55
N ALA A 129 -6.86 11.32 15.81
CA ALA A 129 -7.02 11.53 14.38
C ALA A 129 -6.86 10.21 13.60
N ALA A 130 -5.89 9.40 13.96
CA ALA A 130 -5.68 8.07 13.39
C ALA A 130 -6.91 7.18 13.56
N LEU A 131 -7.47 7.14 14.76
CA LEU A 131 -8.67 6.35 15.06
C LEU A 131 -9.86 6.78 14.19
N ALA A 132 -10.09 8.09 14.06
CA ALA A 132 -11.20 8.63 13.26
C ALA A 132 -11.08 8.23 11.78
N HIS A 133 -9.90 8.35 11.19
CA HIS A 133 -9.66 7.94 9.80
C HIS A 133 -9.83 6.43 9.60
N LEU A 134 -9.26 5.63 10.49
CA LEU A 134 -9.31 4.16 10.39
C LEU A 134 -10.70 3.59 10.62
N GLN A 135 -11.47 4.16 11.54
CA GLN A 135 -12.87 3.78 11.74
C GLN A 135 -13.71 4.06 10.51
N ARG A 136 -13.51 5.22 9.87
CA ARG A 136 -14.20 5.58 8.64
C ARG A 136 -13.82 4.66 7.48
N ALA A 137 -12.54 4.37 7.31
CA ALA A 137 -12.06 3.47 6.28
C ALA A 137 -12.63 2.06 6.47
N TYR A 138 -12.60 1.53 7.69
CA TYR A 138 -13.12 0.21 8.02
C TYR A 138 -14.63 0.10 7.85
N ALA A 139 -15.39 1.13 8.23
CA ALA A 139 -16.83 1.18 8.02
C ALA A 139 -17.21 1.21 6.53
N SER A 140 -16.43 1.90 5.71
CA SER A 140 -16.60 1.95 4.25
C SER A 140 -16.23 0.63 3.58
N ARG A 141 -15.14 0.03 4.01
CA ARG A 141 -14.65 -1.26 3.49
C ARG A 141 -14.00 -2.07 4.61
N PRO A 142 -14.68 -3.09 5.13
CA PRO A 142 -14.13 -3.95 6.16
C PRO A 142 -13.08 -4.91 5.58
N ASP A 143 -11.89 -4.40 5.36
CA ASP A 143 -10.73 -5.08 4.81
C ASP A 143 -9.81 -5.55 5.95
N THR A 144 -9.08 -6.66 5.75
CA THR A 144 -8.22 -7.26 6.79
C THR A 144 -7.02 -6.40 7.11
N GLU A 145 -6.42 -5.73 6.13
CA GLU A 145 -5.29 -4.83 6.36
C GLU A 145 -5.73 -3.58 7.13
N ILE A 146 -6.88 -3.00 6.77
CA ILE A 146 -7.48 -1.89 7.53
C ILE A 146 -7.79 -2.34 8.97
N ALA A 147 -8.30 -3.56 9.16
CA ALA A 147 -8.52 -4.13 10.48
C ALA A 147 -7.22 -4.24 11.28
N ALA A 148 -6.11 -4.63 10.65
CA ALA A 148 -4.82 -4.70 11.31
C ALA A 148 -4.38 -3.34 11.86
N HIS A 149 -4.48 -2.28 11.06
CA HIS A 149 -4.14 -0.92 11.45
C HIS A 149 -5.09 -0.36 12.52
N LEU A 150 -6.39 -0.51 12.32
CA LEU A 150 -7.40 -0.06 13.30
C LEU A 150 -7.20 -0.73 14.66
N GLY A 151 -7.02 -2.03 14.66
CA GLY A 151 -6.76 -2.79 15.88
C GLY A 151 -5.49 -2.33 16.60
N GLU A 152 -4.42 -2.03 15.88
CA GLU A 152 -3.18 -1.53 16.48
C GLU A 152 -3.37 -0.16 17.14
N VAL A 153 -4.09 0.76 16.52
CA VAL A 153 -4.40 2.06 17.13
C VAL A 153 -5.26 1.89 18.38
N LEU A 154 -6.29 1.07 18.32
CA LEU A 154 -7.13 0.75 19.50
C LEU A 154 -6.31 0.13 20.63
N TRP A 155 -5.40 -0.79 20.30
CA TRP A 155 -4.50 -1.41 21.26
C TRP A 155 -3.59 -0.39 21.94
N ALA A 156 -2.98 0.50 21.18
CA ALA A 156 -2.13 1.57 21.68
C ALA A 156 -2.89 2.55 22.60
N MET A 157 -4.18 2.75 22.32
CA MET A 157 -5.06 3.60 23.14
C MET A 157 -5.63 2.87 24.37
N GLY A 158 -5.25 1.62 24.61
CA GLY A 158 -5.73 0.82 25.75
C GLY A 158 -7.07 0.13 25.55
N GLN A 159 -7.70 0.28 24.37
CA GLN A 159 -8.98 -0.35 24.03
C GLN A 159 -8.76 -1.78 23.49
N ARG A 160 -8.20 -2.62 24.34
CA ARG A 160 -7.67 -3.94 23.95
C ARG A 160 -8.73 -4.94 23.53
N GLU A 161 -9.89 -4.94 24.17
CA GLU A 161 -10.98 -5.85 23.80
C GLU A 161 -11.57 -5.51 22.44
N GLU A 162 -11.72 -4.22 22.16
CA GLU A 162 -12.17 -3.76 20.84
C GLU A 162 -11.12 -4.08 19.75
N ALA A 163 -9.86 -3.88 20.04
CA ALA A 163 -8.77 -4.27 19.14
C ALA A 163 -8.83 -5.76 18.80
N ARG A 164 -9.00 -6.62 19.80
CA ARG A 164 -9.14 -8.07 19.57
C ARG A 164 -10.37 -8.41 18.75
N ARG A 165 -11.47 -7.72 18.95
CA ARG A 165 -12.69 -7.92 18.16
C ARG A 165 -12.45 -7.62 16.68
N ILE A 166 -11.85 -6.47 16.40
CA ILE A 166 -11.53 -6.04 15.02
C ILE A 166 -10.55 -7.03 14.36
N TRP A 167 -9.52 -7.46 15.06
CA TRP A 167 -8.57 -8.43 14.52
C TRP A 167 -9.19 -9.81 14.27
N ARG A 168 -10.12 -10.26 15.13
CA ARG A 168 -10.88 -11.50 14.87
C ARG A 168 -11.74 -11.40 13.61
N GLU A 169 -12.39 -10.27 13.40
CA GLU A 169 -13.13 -10.00 12.16
C GLU A 169 -12.22 -10.02 10.94
N GLY A 170 -11.06 -9.37 11.01
CA GLY A 170 -10.06 -9.40 9.94
C GLY A 170 -9.56 -10.81 9.64
N ARG A 171 -9.22 -11.58 10.66
CA ARG A 171 -8.78 -12.97 10.52
C ARG A 171 -9.86 -13.86 9.89
N SER A 172 -11.12 -13.62 10.17
CA SER A 172 -12.23 -14.38 9.58
C SER A 172 -12.36 -14.15 8.08
N ARG A 173 -11.90 -13.00 7.58
CA ARG A 173 -11.92 -12.66 6.15
C ARG A 173 -10.69 -13.18 5.41
N ASP A 174 -9.52 -13.03 6.00
CA ASP A 174 -8.24 -13.48 5.45
C ASP A 174 -7.28 -13.84 6.58
N ALA A 175 -7.25 -15.13 6.91
CA ALA A 175 -6.41 -15.67 7.99
C ALA A 175 -4.89 -15.60 7.67
N ASP A 176 -4.54 -15.51 6.40
CA ASP A 176 -3.15 -15.51 5.93
C ASP A 176 -2.62 -14.11 5.61
N ASN A 177 -3.38 -13.06 5.89
CA ASN A 177 -2.96 -11.70 5.66
C ASN A 177 -1.66 -11.38 6.41
N GLU A 178 -0.63 -10.99 5.67
CA GLU A 178 0.71 -10.77 6.22
C GLU A 178 0.74 -9.61 7.21
N VAL A 179 0.08 -8.49 6.89
CA VAL A 179 0.05 -7.29 7.75
C VAL A 179 -0.59 -7.61 9.10
N LEU A 180 -1.71 -8.33 9.11
CA LEU A 180 -2.36 -8.75 10.34
C LEU A 180 -1.48 -9.71 11.15
N ARG A 181 -0.90 -10.70 10.50
CA ARG A 181 -0.01 -11.68 11.17
C ARG A 181 1.21 -11.01 11.80
N GLU A 182 1.88 -10.14 11.06
CA GLU A 182 3.03 -9.38 11.56
C GLU A 182 2.65 -8.48 12.73
N THR A 183 1.51 -7.80 12.64
CA THR A 183 0.98 -6.94 13.72
C THR A 183 0.76 -7.75 15.00
N LEU A 184 0.05 -8.87 14.92
CA LEU A 184 -0.24 -9.71 16.08
C LEU A 184 1.03 -10.31 16.70
N THR A 185 1.98 -10.71 15.85
CA THR A 185 3.28 -11.25 16.31
C THR A 185 4.09 -10.18 17.03
N ARG A 186 4.22 -9.01 16.43
CA ARG A 186 4.99 -7.89 17.00
C ARG A 186 4.41 -7.39 18.32
N LEU A 187 3.09 -7.34 18.42
CA LEU A 187 2.38 -6.92 19.65
C LEU A 187 2.21 -8.06 20.66
N GLN A 188 2.67 -9.26 20.33
CA GLN A 188 2.58 -10.46 21.18
C GLN A 188 1.14 -10.79 21.62
N VAL A 189 0.20 -10.58 20.71
CA VAL A 189 -1.23 -10.89 20.91
C VAL A 189 -1.47 -12.37 20.58
N ARG A 190 -2.03 -13.12 21.54
CA ARG A 190 -2.41 -14.53 21.40
C ARG A 190 -3.89 -14.69 21.07
#